data_2280380f09d241acb513540607c9f246
#
_entry.id   2280380f09d241acb513540607c9f246
#
_cell.length_a   1.000
_cell.length_b   1.000
_cell.length_c   1.000
_cell.angle_alpha   90.00
_cell.angle_beta   90.00
_cell.angle_gamma   90.00
#
_symmetry.space_group_name_H-M   'P 1'
#
loop_
_entity.id
_entity.type
_entity.pdbx_description
1 polymer ?
#
loop_
_entity_poly.entity_id
_entity_poly.type
_entity_poly.pdbx_seq_one_letter_code
_entity_poly.pdbx_strand_id
1 'polypeptide(L)'
;MRRLLHLKHRKLLAGPYLFWAVSFVIIPLLMIVYYGLTDKEGHFTFSNLGMMTSQENLKALGLALLLSLISTLICLVLAYPLAMILSEKNMNQTSFIVLIFILPMWMNFLLRTLAWQTLLEKNGVINSILAFFHLPGISIINTPGAIILGMVYNFLPFMVLPIYNVLIKIDRDVINAARDLGANSVQTFLKVTLPLTTPGIVSGITMVFIPALTTFVISDLLGGSKILLIGNVIEQEFKQTNNWNAGSALS
;
A
#
# COMPACT_ATOMS: atom_id res chain seq x y z
N MET A 1 39.99 18.53 -19.53
CA MET A 1 39.81 19.40 -18.36
C MET A 1 38.35 19.86 -18.17
N ARG A 2 37.60 20.32 -19.20
CA ARG A 2 36.17 20.73 -19.10
C ARG A 2 35.20 19.63 -18.64
N ARG A 3 35.38 18.37 -19.03
CA ARG A 3 34.50 17.24 -18.60
C ARG A 3 34.61 16.91 -17.09
N LEU A 4 35.77 17.10 -16.47
CA LEU A 4 35.95 16.87 -15.04
C LEU A 4 35.35 17.97 -14.17
N LEU A 5 35.31 19.21 -14.64
CA LEU A 5 34.63 20.33 -13.98
C LEU A 5 33.10 20.14 -13.98
N HIS A 6 32.51 19.66 -15.08
CA HIS A 6 31.09 19.36 -15.15
C HIS A 6 30.66 18.25 -14.19
N LEU A 7 31.51 17.24 -13.94
CA LEU A 7 31.25 16.16 -13.00
C LEU A 7 31.30 16.65 -11.53
N LYS A 8 32.19 17.59 -11.22
CA LYS A 8 32.35 18.15 -9.87
C LYS A 8 31.15 19.03 -9.50
N HIS A 9 30.64 19.85 -10.43
CA HIS A 9 29.42 20.64 -10.23
C HIS A 9 28.15 19.78 -10.10
N ARG A 10 28.02 18.69 -10.85
CA ARG A 10 26.91 17.74 -10.70
C ARG A 10 26.88 17.05 -9.33
N LYS A 11 28.04 16.74 -8.77
CA LYS A 11 28.14 16.18 -7.40
C LYS A 11 27.75 17.20 -6.33
N LEU A 12 28.08 18.46 -6.52
CA LEU A 12 27.67 19.56 -5.63
C LEU A 12 26.15 19.80 -5.63
N LEU A 13 25.51 19.66 -6.80
CA LEU A 13 24.05 19.76 -6.93
C LEU A 13 23.30 18.63 -6.21
N ALA A 14 23.93 17.48 -5.98
CA ALA A 14 23.39 16.40 -5.17
C ALA A 14 23.50 16.63 -3.66
N GLY A 15 24.30 17.62 -3.22
CA GLY A 15 24.58 17.92 -1.82
C GLY A 15 23.33 18.14 -0.96
N PRO A 16 22.41 19.04 -1.36
CA PRO A 16 21.16 19.28 -0.62
C PRO A 16 20.29 18.02 -0.48
N TYR A 17 20.22 17.21 -1.55
CA TYR A 17 19.49 15.93 -1.51
C TYR A 17 20.17 14.92 -0.57
N LEU A 18 21.48 14.81 -0.61
CA LEU A 18 22.24 13.90 0.28
C LEU A 18 22.07 14.33 1.74
N PHE A 19 22.16 15.63 2.03
CA PHE A 19 21.91 16.15 3.37
C PHE A 19 20.50 15.80 3.85
N TRP A 20 19.49 16.03 3.01
CA TRP A 20 18.11 15.67 3.32
C TRP A 20 17.95 14.15 3.55
N ALA A 21 18.50 13.33 2.65
CA ALA A 21 18.41 11.88 2.75
C ALA A 21 19.10 11.35 4.02
N VAL A 22 20.26 11.87 4.37
CA VAL A 22 20.96 11.48 5.62
C VAL A 22 20.14 11.90 6.83
N SER A 23 19.65 13.14 6.88
CA SER A 23 18.96 13.67 8.05
C SER A 23 17.59 13.03 8.28
N PHE A 24 16.82 12.77 7.21
CA PHE A 24 15.43 12.35 7.33
C PHE A 24 15.18 10.87 7.01
N VAL A 25 16.15 10.17 6.44
CA VAL A 25 16.03 8.73 6.16
C VAL A 25 17.05 7.94 6.94
N ILE A 26 18.35 8.23 6.79
CA ILE A 26 19.40 7.39 7.38
C ILE A 26 19.43 7.53 8.91
N ILE A 27 19.39 8.75 9.45
CA ILE A 27 19.42 8.95 10.91
C ILE A 27 18.23 8.28 11.61
N PRO A 28 16.95 8.47 11.20
CA PRO A 28 15.83 7.76 11.82
C PRO A 28 15.95 6.23 11.74
N LEU A 29 16.42 5.68 10.61
CA LEU A 29 16.66 4.23 10.50
C LEU A 29 17.73 3.74 11.46
N LEU A 30 18.82 4.47 11.60
CA LEU A 30 19.86 4.14 12.57
C LEU A 30 19.34 4.26 14.01
N MET A 31 18.47 5.23 14.31
CA MET A 31 17.83 5.34 15.63
C MET A 31 16.94 4.13 15.93
N ILE A 32 16.15 3.65 14.97
CA ILE A 32 15.33 2.44 15.12
C ILE A 32 16.23 1.24 15.44
N VAL A 33 17.31 1.05 14.68
CA VAL A 33 18.27 -0.04 14.94
C VAL A 33 18.92 0.11 16.32
N TYR A 34 19.33 1.31 16.68
CA TYR A 34 19.95 1.59 17.98
C TYR A 34 19.00 1.28 19.14
N TYR A 35 17.79 1.85 19.13
CA TYR A 35 16.81 1.59 20.19
C TYR A 35 16.32 0.15 20.21
N GLY A 36 16.16 -0.48 19.06
CA GLY A 36 15.75 -1.90 18.97
C GLY A 36 16.77 -2.86 19.59
N LEU A 37 18.07 -2.49 19.57
CA LEU A 37 19.18 -3.29 20.09
C LEU A 37 19.71 -2.81 21.45
N THR A 38 19.09 -1.82 22.09
CA THR A 38 19.48 -1.31 23.40
C THR A 38 18.34 -1.43 24.41
N ASP A 39 18.67 -1.53 25.70
CA ASP A 39 17.73 -1.42 26.80
C ASP A 39 17.50 0.06 27.20
N LYS A 40 16.67 0.28 28.22
CA LYS A 40 16.37 1.63 28.73
C LYS A 40 17.58 2.34 29.35
N GLU A 41 18.62 1.60 29.72
CA GLU A 41 19.88 2.10 30.30
C GLU A 41 20.92 2.35 29.22
N GLY A 42 20.64 2.01 27.95
CA GLY A 42 21.54 2.19 26.81
C GLY A 42 22.53 1.03 26.60
N HIS A 43 22.39 -0.07 27.34
CA HIS A 43 23.22 -1.25 27.13
C HIS A 43 22.72 -2.09 25.96
N PHE A 44 23.66 -2.67 25.22
CA PHE A 44 23.33 -3.52 24.07
C PHE A 44 22.66 -4.81 24.53
N THR A 45 21.47 -5.11 23.97
CA THR A 45 20.69 -6.29 24.31
C THR A 45 19.91 -6.83 23.12
N PHE A 46 19.70 -8.15 23.08
CA PHE A 46 18.79 -8.80 22.13
C PHE A 46 17.42 -9.13 22.77
N SER A 47 17.20 -8.77 24.02
CA SER A 47 15.95 -9.11 24.73
C SER A 47 14.70 -8.51 24.08
N ASN A 48 14.83 -7.32 23.49
CA ASN A 48 13.72 -6.66 22.78
C ASN A 48 13.29 -7.45 21.55
N LEU A 49 14.20 -8.13 20.85
CA LEU A 49 13.85 -9.01 19.74
C LEU A 49 13.04 -10.23 20.20
N GLY A 50 13.21 -10.64 21.46
CA GLY A 50 12.38 -11.68 22.07
C GLY A 50 10.90 -11.32 22.16
N MET A 51 10.56 -10.03 22.20
CA MET A 51 9.17 -9.54 22.19
C MET A 51 8.45 -9.87 20.87
N MET A 52 9.18 -9.93 19.76
CA MET A 52 8.61 -10.34 18.46
C MET A 52 8.04 -11.76 18.49
N THR A 53 8.60 -12.64 19.33
CA THR A 53 8.18 -14.04 19.44
C THR A 53 7.04 -14.25 20.43
N SER A 54 6.53 -13.20 21.09
CA SER A 54 5.35 -13.31 21.93
C SER A 54 4.15 -13.79 21.10
N GLN A 55 3.31 -14.63 21.70
CA GLN A 55 2.16 -15.20 21.00
C GLN A 55 1.19 -14.13 20.46
N GLU A 56 1.08 -12.99 21.15
CA GLU A 56 0.22 -11.88 20.75
C GLU A 56 0.79 -11.15 19.54
N ASN A 57 2.08 -10.84 19.53
CA ASN A 57 2.76 -10.15 18.41
C ASN A 57 2.81 -11.04 17.17
N LEU A 58 3.05 -12.36 17.33
CA LEU A 58 3.00 -13.30 16.21
C LEU A 58 1.59 -13.40 15.60
N LYS A 59 0.54 -13.40 16.43
CA LYS A 59 -0.84 -13.37 15.94
C LYS A 59 -1.14 -12.06 15.20
N ALA A 60 -0.73 -10.90 15.74
CA ALA A 60 -0.90 -9.60 15.11
C ALA A 60 -0.16 -9.52 13.76
N LEU A 61 1.08 -10.02 13.72
CA LEU A 61 1.87 -10.10 12.48
C LEU A 61 1.23 -11.06 11.46
N GLY A 62 0.82 -12.24 11.89
CA GLY A 62 0.17 -13.23 11.02
C GLY A 62 -1.14 -12.68 10.43
N LEU A 63 -1.95 -11.98 11.24
CA LEU A 63 -3.17 -11.35 10.78
C LEU A 63 -2.88 -10.19 9.82
N ALA A 64 -1.89 -9.34 10.12
CA ALA A 64 -1.47 -8.26 9.24
C ALA A 64 -0.99 -8.79 7.88
N LEU A 65 -0.16 -9.85 7.86
CA LEU A 65 0.28 -10.51 6.64
C LEU A 65 -0.89 -11.07 5.83
N LEU A 66 -1.84 -11.73 6.50
CA LEU A 66 -3.01 -12.31 5.83
C LEU A 66 -3.89 -11.22 5.19
N LEU A 67 -4.26 -10.18 5.96
CA LEU A 67 -5.14 -9.12 5.47
C LEU A 67 -4.47 -8.27 4.38
N SER A 68 -3.18 -7.96 4.52
CA SER A 68 -2.43 -7.23 3.49
C SER A 68 -2.29 -8.05 2.21
N LEU A 69 -2.05 -9.37 2.30
CA LEU A 69 -1.99 -10.25 1.14
C LEU A 69 -3.33 -10.32 0.41
N ILE A 70 -4.43 -10.55 1.15
CA ILE A 70 -5.78 -10.60 0.57
C ILE A 70 -6.12 -9.26 -0.10
N SER A 71 -5.87 -8.13 0.58
CA SER A 71 -6.13 -6.81 0.03
C SER A 71 -5.31 -6.53 -1.23
N THR A 72 -4.03 -6.95 -1.25
CA THR A 72 -3.15 -6.80 -2.41
C THR A 72 -3.64 -7.64 -3.59
N LEU A 73 -4.07 -8.88 -3.36
CA LEU A 73 -4.63 -9.73 -4.40
C LEU A 73 -5.92 -9.15 -4.97
N ILE A 74 -6.82 -8.66 -4.11
CA ILE A 74 -8.06 -7.99 -4.57
C ILE A 74 -7.70 -6.74 -5.37
N CYS A 75 -6.77 -5.91 -4.90
CA CYS A 75 -6.29 -4.74 -5.65
C CYS A 75 -5.75 -5.15 -7.02
N LEU A 76 -4.95 -6.22 -7.13
CA LEU A 76 -4.40 -6.68 -8.39
C LEU A 76 -5.50 -7.13 -9.36
N VAL A 77 -6.45 -7.92 -8.88
CA VAL A 77 -7.58 -8.43 -9.69
C VAL A 77 -8.46 -7.28 -10.21
N LEU A 78 -8.67 -6.24 -9.40
CA LEU A 78 -9.47 -5.07 -9.80
C LEU A 78 -8.67 -4.09 -10.65
N ALA A 79 -7.40 -3.86 -10.31
CA ALA A 79 -6.55 -2.86 -10.97
C ALA A 79 -6.15 -3.27 -12.38
N TYR A 80 -5.90 -4.56 -12.61
CA TYR A 80 -5.38 -5.02 -13.90
C TYR A 80 -6.38 -4.79 -15.06
N PRO A 81 -7.64 -5.25 -14.98
CA PRO A 81 -8.65 -4.95 -16.01
C PRO A 81 -8.87 -3.45 -16.19
N LEU A 82 -8.88 -2.72 -15.08
CA LEU A 82 -9.05 -1.28 -15.10
C LEU A 82 -7.91 -0.58 -15.84
N ALA A 83 -6.66 -0.95 -15.54
CA ALA A 83 -5.48 -0.41 -16.22
C ALA A 83 -5.47 -0.76 -17.72
N MET A 84 -5.93 -1.97 -18.10
CA MET A 84 -6.09 -2.34 -19.50
C MET A 84 -7.10 -1.44 -20.22
N ILE A 85 -8.30 -1.26 -19.65
CA ILE A 85 -9.34 -0.40 -20.23
C ILE A 85 -8.82 1.05 -20.38
N LEU A 86 -8.09 1.54 -19.40
CA LEU A 86 -7.49 2.87 -19.44
C LEU A 86 -6.40 3.00 -20.52
N SER A 87 -5.61 1.95 -20.74
CA SER A 87 -4.52 1.97 -21.71
C SER A 87 -4.99 1.93 -23.19
N GLU A 88 -6.20 1.43 -23.45
CA GLU A 88 -6.78 1.33 -24.79
C GLU A 88 -7.43 2.65 -25.27
N LYS A 89 -7.78 3.55 -24.34
CA LYS A 89 -8.49 4.81 -24.66
C LYS A 89 -7.54 5.88 -25.22
N ASN A 90 -8.11 6.82 -26.00
CA ASN A 90 -7.35 7.97 -26.53
C ASN A 90 -6.82 8.86 -25.41
N MET A 91 -5.59 9.38 -25.58
CA MET A 91 -4.83 10.17 -24.60
C MET A 91 -5.66 11.25 -23.87
N ASN A 92 -6.52 11.99 -24.57
CA ASN A 92 -7.33 13.07 -23.97
C ASN A 92 -8.40 12.56 -22.96
N GLN A 93 -9.04 11.43 -23.27
CA GLN A 93 -10.05 10.85 -22.38
C GLN A 93 -9.41 10.09 -21.22
N THR A 94 -8.27 9.47 -21.47
CA THR A 94 -7.51 8.71 -20.47
C THR A 94 -6.98 9.62 -19.38
N SER A 95 -6.44 10.80 -19.73
CA SER A 95 -5.91 11.77 -18.75
C SER A 95 -6.97 12.19 -17.73
N PHE A 96 -8.21 12.42 -18.17
CA PHE A 96 -9.31 12.79 -17.28
C PHE A 96 -9.73 11.62 -16.35
N ILE A 97 -9.80 10.40 -16.87
CA ILE A 97 -10.18 9.23 -16.07
C ILE A 97 -9.10 8.90 -15.04
N VAL A 98 -7.82 8.94 -15.44
CA VAL A 98 -6.70 8.76 -14.51
C VAL A 98 -6.73 9.82 -13.41
N LEU A 99 -7.08 11.07 -13.74
CA LEU A 99 -7.26 12.15 -12.77
C LEU A 99 -8.35 11.82 -11.75
N ILE A 100 -9.50 11.27 -12.17
CA ILE A 100 -10.59 10.85 -11.26
C ILE A 100 -10.10 9.79 -10.26
N PHE A 101 -9.20 8.87 -10.67
CA PHE A 101 -8.60 7.90 -9.75
C PHE A 101 -7.57 8.52 -8.80
N ILE A 102 -6.88 9.57 -9.23
CA ILE A 102 -5.88 10.26 -8.41
C ILE A 102 -6.54 11.26 -7.45
N LEU A 103 -7.67 11.88 -7.82
CA LEU A 103 -8.35 12.86 -6.97
C LEU A 103 -8.64 12.37 -5.54
N PRO A 104 -9.16 11.15 -5.32
CA PRO A 104 -9.32 10.64 -3.96
C PRO A 104 -8.01 10.54 -3.16
N MET A 105 -6.87 10.37 -3.83
CA MET A 105 -5.57 10.30 -3.14
C MET A 105 -5.14 11.66 -2.54
N TRP A 106 -5.65 12.78 -3.08
CA TRP A 106 -5.38 14.12 -2.54
C TRP A 106 -6.21 14.43 -1.29
N MET A 107 -7.26 13.66 -1.04
CA MET A 107 -8.00 13.79 0.21
C MET A 107 -7.19 13.20 1.37
N ASN A 108 -7.35 13.78 2.54
CA ASN A 108 -6.72 13.27 3.76
C ASN A 108 -7.11 11.80 3.99
N PHE A 109 -6.11 10.95 4.18
CA PHE A 109 -6.26 9.50 4.38
C PHE A 109 -7.19 9.15 5.56
N LEU A 110 -7.04 9.87 6.68
CA LEU A 110 -7.83 9.66 7.89
C LEU A 110 -9.30 10.02 7.65
N LEU A 111 -9.58 11.14 6.99
CA LEU A 111 -10.96 11.55 6.68
C LEU A 111 -11.66 10.55 5.75
N ARG A 112 -10.94 10.00 4.78
CA ARG A 112 -11.48 8.94 3.91
C ARG A 112 -11.84 7.68 4.69
N THR A 113 -10.99 7.29 5.62
CA THR A 113 -11.22 6.08 6.43
C THR A 113 -12.37 6.30 7.43
N LEU A 114 -12.48 7.50 8.03
CA LEU A 114 -13.62 7.90 8.85
C LEU A 114 -14.93 7.91 8.06
N ALA A 115 -14.91 8.40 6.81
CA ALA A 115 -16.10 8.35 5.95
C ALA A 115 -16.56 6.90 5.71
N TRP A 116 -15.62 5.96 5.47
CA TRP A 116 -15.96 4.54 5.35
C TRP A 116 -16.51 3.97 6.66
N GLN A 117 -15.95 4.34 7.82
CA GLN A 117 -16.48 3.96 9.13
C GLN A 117 -17.94 4.37 9.25
N THR A 118 -18.26 5.65 9.02
CA THR A 118 -19.63 6.18 9.09
C THR A 118 -20.57 5.50 8.09
N LEU A 119 -20.10 5.19 6.88
CA LEU A 119 -20.91 4.51 5.86
C LEU A 119 -21.26 3.07 6.27
N LEU A 120 -20.32 2.35 6.91
CA LEU A 120 -20.43 0.95 7.29
C LEU A 120 -21.07 0.72 8.66
N GLU A 121 -21.30 1.78 9.45
CA GLU A 121 -21.96 1.67 10.76
C GLU A 121 -23.36 1.06 10.64
N LYS A 122 -23.82 0.46 11.75
CA LYS A 122 -25.14 -0.20 11.80
C LYS A 122 -26.29 0.73 11.39
N ASN A 123 -26.19 2.01 11.78
CA ASN A 123 -27.15 3.05 11.40
C ASN A 123 -26.58 3.97 10.31
N GLY A 124 -25.58 3.51 9.56
CA GLY A 124 -24.92 4.26 8.51
C GLY A 124 -25.73 4.34 7.21
N VAL A 125 -25.22 5.13 6.28
CA VAL A 125 -25.89 5.42 5.01
C VAL A 125 -26.18 4.15 4.20
N ILE A 126 -25.25 3.20 4.16
CA ILE A 126 -25.44 1.93 3.43
C ILE A 126 -26.62 1.16 3.99
N ASN A 127 -26.69 1.01 5.30
CA ASN A 127 -27.79 0.29 5.95
C ASN A 127 -29.14 1.04 5.82
N SER A 128 -29.12 2.37 5.81
CA SER A 128 -30.31 3.19 5.56
C SER A 128 -30.85 2.98 4.13
N ILE A 129 -29.96 2.90 3.14
CA ILE A 129 -30.34 2.59 1.76
C ILE A 129 -30.89 1.17 1.65
N LEU A 130 -30.23 0.18 2.28
CA LEU A 130 -30.73 -1.20 2.27
C LEU A 130 -32.12 -1.31 2.93
N ALA A 131 -32.33 -0.62 4.05
CA ALA A 131 -33.62 -0.57 4.73
C ALA A 131 -34.72 0.05 3.84
N PHE A 132 -34.38 1.08 3.08
CA PHE A 132 -35.34 1.67 2.11
C PHE A 132 -35.78 0.66 1.05
N PHE A 133 -34.89 -0.24 0.61
CA PHE A 133 -35.23 -1.33 -0.32
C PHE A 133 -35.71 -2.61 0.38
N HIS A 134 -36.02 -2.57 1.68
CA HIS A 134 -36.45 -3.74 2.48
C HIS A 134 -35.42 -4.89 2.48
N LEU A 135 -34.15 -4.59 2.27
CA LEU A 135 -33.06 -5.57 2.30
C LEU A 135 -32.46 -5.69 3.72
N PRO A 136 -31.93 -6.87 4.08
CA PRO A 136 -31.30 -7.05 5.38
C PRO A 136 -30.07 -6.14 5.52
N GLY A 137 -29.92 -5.53 6.69
CA GLY A 137 -28.78 -4.68 7.00
C GLY A 137 -27.47 -5.48 7.05
N ILE A 138 -26.37 -4.84 6.68
CA ILE A 138 -25.03 -5.40 6.67
C ILE A 138 -24.29 -4.96 7.94
N SER A 139 -23.68 -5.91 8.68
CA SER A 139 -22.85 -5.64 9.84
C SER A 139 -21.38 -6.02 9.52
N ILE A 140 -20.72 -5.16 8.75
CA ILE A 140 -19.33 -5.40 8.33
C ILE A 140 -18.34 -4.65 9.22
N ILE A 141 -18.75 -3.52 9.81
CA ILE A 141 -17.88 -2.73 10.71
C ILE A 141 -17.35 -3.60 11.87
N ASN A 142 -16.13 -3.33 12.29
CA ASN A 142 -15.41 -4.09 13.33
C ASN A 142 -15.10 -5.55 12.92
N THR A 143 -14.95 -5.81 11.63
CA THR A 143 -14.56 -7.12 11.10
C THR A 143 -13.32 -7.02 10.21
N PRO A 144 -12.60 -8.13 9.99
CA PRO A 144 -11.50 -8.19 9.01
C PRO A 144 -11.93 -7.74 7.60
N GLY A 145 -13.20 -8.00 7.23
CA GLY A 145 -13.76 -7.59 5.95
C GLY A 145 -13.82 -6.07 5.77
N ALA A 146 -14.17 -5.32 6.83
CA ALA A 146 -14.13 -3.85 6.79
C ALA A 146 -12.70 -3.33 6.61
N ILE A 147 -11.72 -3.94 7.29
CA ILE A 147 -10.31 -3.59 7.15
C ILE A 147 -9.83 -3.83 5.72
N ILE A 148 -10.13 -5.01 5.14
CA ILE A 148 -9.79 -5.32 3.73
C ILE A 148 -10.41 -4.31 2.78
N LEU A 149 -11.70 -3.98 2.95
CA LEU A 149 -12.39 -2.98 2.13
C LEU A 149 -11.70 -1.62 2.22
N GLY A 150 -11.37 -1.18 3.44
CA GLY A 150 -10.63 0.07 3.67
C GLY A 150 -9.24 0.06 3.04
N MET A 151 -8.50 -1.05 3.14
CA MET A 151 -7.19 -1.21 2.49
C MET A 151 -7.32 -1.17 0.97
N VAL A 152 -8.25 -1.94 0.39
CA VAL A 152 -8.49 -1.97 -1.06
C VAL A 152 -8.85 -0.58 -1.58
N TYR A 153 -9.80 0.11 -0.96
CA TYR A 153 -10.20 1.45 -1.37
C TYR A 153 -9.04 2.46 -1.33
N ASN A 154 -8.25 2.42 -0.25
CA ASN A 154 -7.16 3.38 -0.08
C ASN A 154 -5.97 3.09 -0.99
N PHE A 155 -5.67 1.81 -1.26
CA PHE A 155 -4.45 1.41 -1.95
C PHE A 155 -4.66 1.00 -3.42
N LEU A 156 -5.91 0.85 -3.90
CA LEU A 156 -6.21 0.49 -5.30
C LEU A 156 -5.49 1.39 -6.33
N PRO A 157 -5.47 2.72 -6.18
CA PRO A 157 -4.77 3.58 -7.15
C PRO A 157 -3.27 3.30 -7.27
N PHE A 158 -2.62 2.89 -6.16
CA PHE A 158 -1.20 2.53 -6.14
C PHE A 158 -0.90 1.23 -6.90
N MET A 159 -1.91 0.37 -7.10
CA MET A 159 -1.81 -0.81 -7.96
C MET A 159 -2.08 -0.45 -9.43
N VAL A 160 -3.09 0.38 -9.69
CA VAL A 160 -3.51 0.76 -11.05
C VAL A 160 -2.40 1.52 -11.78
N LEU A 161 -1.80 2.53 -11.14
CA LEU A 161 -0.87 3.44 -11.80
C LEU A 161 0.41 2.77 -12.34
N PRO A 162 1.13 1.91 -11.60
CA PRO A 162 2.30 1.22 -12.13
C PRO A 162 1.95 0.28 -13.30
N ILE A 163 0.85 -0.45 -13.20
CA ILE A 163 0.41 -1.36 -14.27
C ILE A 163 0.04 -0.55 -15.52
N TYR A 164 -0.75 0.51 -15.37
CA TYR A 164 -1.10 1.42 -16.45
C TYR A 164 0.13 2.02 -17.13
N ASN A 165 1.10 2.51 -16.34
CA ASN A 165 2.33 3.13 -16.85
C ASN A 165 3.20 2.18 -17.68
N VAL A 166 3.11 0.88 -17.44
CA VAL A 166 3.79 -0.12 -18.25
C VAL A 166 2.96 -0.47 -19.49
N LEU A 167 1.64 -0.65 -19.32
CA LEU A 167 0.73 -0.98 -20.44
C LEU A 167 0.78 0.05 -21.57
N ILE A 168 0.81 1.34 -21.27
CA ILE A 168 0.86 2.41 -22.30
C ILE A 168 2.19 2.45 -23.07
N LYS A 169 3.24 1.78 -22.57
CA LYS A 169 4.55 1.71 -23.20
C LYS A 169 4.73 0.46 -24.06
N ILE A 170 3.80 -0.48 -23.99
CA ILE A 170 3.83 -1.67 -24.85
C ILE A 170 3.55 -1.26 -26.28
N ASP A 171 4.47 -1.61 -27.19
CA ASP A 171 4.29 -1.39 -28.62
C ASP A 171 3.11 -2.24 -29.12
N ARG A 172 2.17 -1.59 -29.78
CA ARG A 172 1.00 -2.25 -30.37
C ARG A 172 1.39 -3.24 -31.48
N ASP A 173 2.52 -3.03 -32.14
CA ASP A 173 3.01 -3.93 -33.18
C ASP A 173 3.36 -5.30 -32.62
N VAL A 174 3.84 -5.39 -31.38
CA VAL A 174 4.08 -6.67 -30.70
C VAL A 174 2.77 -7.44 -30.48
N ILE A 175 1.70 -6.75 -30.12
CA ILE A 175 0.37 -7.35 -29.91
C ILE A 175 -0.23 -7.77 -31.26
N ASN A 176 -0.08 -6.95 -32.31
CA ASN A 176 -0.57 -7.24 -33.65
C ASN A 176 0.20 -8.43 -34.23
N ALA A 177 1.52 -8.48 -34.12
CA ALA A 177 2.34 -9.60 -34.59
C ALA A 177 1.93 -10.93 -33.93
N ALA A 178 1.60 -10.93 -32.63
CA ALA A 178 1.09 -12.13 -31.97
C ALA A 178 -0.25 -12.61 -32.58
N ARG A 179 -1.13 -11.68 -32.92
CA ARG A 179 -2.43 -11.98 -33.57
C ARG A 179 -2.25 -12.47 -35.01
N ASP A 180 -1.34 -11.89 -35.76
CA ASP A 180 -1.01 -12.29 -37.10
C ASP A 180 -0.43 -13.74 -37.17
N LEU A 181 0.24 -14.16 -36.07
CA LEU A 181 0.69 -15.54 -35.85
C LEU A 181 -0.44 -16.47 -35.36
N GLY A 182 -1.70 -16.02 -35.35
CA GLY A 182 -2.86 -16.83 -35.00
C GLY A 182 -3.18 -16.89 -33.49
N ALA A 183 -2.55 -16.06 -32.64
CA ALA A 183 -2.88 -16.03 -31.23
C ALA A 183 -4.25 -15.38 -31.00
N ASN A 184 -5.12 -16.06 -30.24
CA ASN A 184 -6.38 -15.50 -29.80
C ASN A 184 -6.15 -14.47 -28.66
N SER A 185 -7.19 -13.71 -28.27
CA SER A 185 -7.09 -12.65 -27.25
C SER A 185 -6.54 -13.16 -25.91
N VAL A 186 -6.93 -14.37 -25.48
CA VAL A 186 -6.45 -14.96 -24.21
C VAL A 186 -4.98 -15.35 -24.32
N GLN A 187 -4.58 -15.93 -25.45
CA GLN A 187 -3.18 -16.28 -25.70
C GLN A 187 -2.29 -15.04 -25.80
N THR A 188 -2.75 -14.00 -26.49
CA THR A 188 -2.04 -12.71 -26.57
C THR A 188 -1.90 -12.09 -25.18
N PHE A 189 -2.96 -12.13 -24.38
CA PHE A 189 -2.92 -11.65 -22.99
C PHE A 189 -1.90 -12.42 -22.15
N LEU A 190 -2.04 -13.74 -22.05
CA LEU A 190 -1.24 -14.57 -21.15
C LEU A 190 0.23 -14.70 -21.59
N LYS A 191 0.49 -14.74 -22.91
CA LYS A 191 1.84 -15.01 -23.44
C LYS A 191 2.61 -13.74 -23.81
N VAL A 192 1.93 -12.61 -24.03
CA VAL A 192 2.57 -11.35 -24.46
C VAL A 192 2.32 -10.25 -23.47
N THR A 193 1.05 -9.83 -23.25
CA THR A 193 0.74 -8.66 -22.44
C THR A 193 1.11 -8.86 -20.98
N LEU A 194 0.70 -9.96 -20.36
CA LEU A 194 0.94 -10.24 -18.95
C LEU A 194 2.44 -10.32 -18.61
N PRO A 195 3.29 -11.06 -19.37
CA PRO A 195 4.73 -11.07 -19.12
C PRO A 195 5.38 -9.69 -19.29
N LEU A 196 5.00 -8.91 -20.29
CA LEU A 196 5.52 -7.57 -20.52
C LEU A 196 5.11 -6.58 -19.40
N THR A 197 3.98 -6.81 -18.74
CA THR A 197 3.50 -5.98 -17.63
C THR A 197 4.00 -6.41 -16.25
N THR A 198 4.73 -7.51 -16.14
CA THR A 198 5.28 -8.02 -14.88
C THR A 198 6.02 -6.95 -14.06
N PRO A 199 6.87 -6.08 -14.62
CA PRO A 199 7.52 -5.02 -13.85
C PRO A 199 6.52 -4.04 -13.20
N GLY A 200 5.42 -3.72 -13.88
CA GLY A 200 4.33 -2.90 -13.36
C GLY A 200 3.56 -3.60 -12.24
N ILE A 201 3.29 -4.91 -12.41
CA ILE A 201 2.62 -5.74 -11.40
C ILE A 201 3.46 -5.82 -10.13
N VAL A 202 4.75 -6.14 -10.23
CA VAL A 202 5.65 -6.23 -9.07
C VAL A 202 5.74 -4.89 -8.34
N SER A 203 5.87 -3.78 -9.10
CA SER A 203 5.87 -2.44 -8.52
C SER A 203 4.56 -2.13 -7.80
N GLY A 204 3.41 -2.44 -8.40
CA GLY A 204 2.09 -2.24 -7.80
C GLY A 204 1.90 -3.08 -6.54
N ILE A 205 2.28 -4.36 -6.57
CA ILE A 205 2.25 -5.23 -5.39
C ILE A 205 3.06 -4.62 -4.24
N THR A 206 4.28 -4.18 -4.51
CA THR A 206 5.14 -3.57 -3.49
C THR A 206 4.52 -2.29 -2.92
N MET A 207 3.96 -1.43 -3.77
CA MET A 207 3.32 -0.17 -3.37
C MET A 207 2.02 -0.36 -2.58
N VAL A 208 1.37 -1.51 -2.68
CA VAL A 208 0.14 -1.83 -1.93
C VAL A 208 0.45 -2.66 -0.71
N PHE A 209 1.24 -3.73 -0.84
CA PHE A 209 1.47 -4.69 0.24
C PHE A 209 2.19 -4.08 1.44
N ILE A 210 3.26 -3.29 1.21
CA ILE A 210 4.04 -2.70 2.30
C ILE A 210 3.19 -1.73 3.15
N PRO A 211 2.50 -0.73 2.59
CA PRO A 211 1.64 0.15 3.38
C PRO A 211 0.45 -0.58 4.01
N ALA A 212 -0.09 -1.61 3.35
CA ALA A 212 -1.17 -2.40 3.91
C ALA A 212 -0.72 -3.22 5.14
N LEU A 213 0.51 -3.75 5.12
CA LEU A 213 1.08 -4.50 6.22
C LEU A 213 1.32 -3.63 7.46
N THR A 214 1.77 -2.41 7.25
CA THR A 214 2.16 -1.48 8.33
C THR A 214 1.05 -0.54 8.77
N THR A 215 -0.13 -0.59 8.13
CA THR A 215 -1.24 0.30 8.49
C THR A 215 -1.79 -0.02 9.88
N PHE A 216 -2.05 1.03 10.66
CA PHE A 216 -2.74 0.94 11.95
C PHE A 216 -4.06 1.74 11.94
N VAL A 217 -4.11 2.85 11.21
CA VAL A 217 -5.30 3.73 11.17
C VAL A 217 -6.53 3.01 10.62
N ILE A 218 -6.37 2.19 9.57
CA ILE A 218 -7.49 1.46 8.97
C ILE A 218 -8.03 0.41 9.95
N SER A 219 -7.15 -0.32 10.62
CA SER A 219 -7.57 -1.33 11.61
C SER A 219 -8.18 -0.72 12.86
N ASP A 220 -7.71 0.43 13.32
CA ASP A 220 -8.32 1.13 14.46
C ASP A 220 -9.73 1.60 14.15
N LEU A 221 -9.93 2.25 13.01
CA LEU A 221 -11.20 2.84 12.63
C LEU A 221 -12.22 1.80 12.15
N LEU A 222 -11.80 0.83 11.33
CA LEU A 222 -12.70 -0.14 10.72
C LEU A 222 -12.73 -1.49 11.44
N GLY A 223 -11.69 -1.82 12.20
CA GLY A 223 -11.61 -3.02 13.05
C GLY A 223 -12.06 -2.81 14.49
N GLY A 224 -12.31 -1.55 14.89
CA GLY A 224 -12.88 -1.19 16.19
C GLY A 224 -12.01 -1.57 17.38
N SER A 225 -10.68 -1.44 17.27
CA SER A 225 -9.69 -1.78 18.30
C SER A 225 -9.74 -3.24 18.82
N LYS A 226 -10.57 -4.08 18.21
CA LYS A 226 -10.65 -5.52 18.51
C LYS A 226 -9.72 -6.36 17.66
N ILE A 227 -9.30 -5.82 16.54
CA ILE A 227 -8.43 -6.49 15.56
C ILE A 227 -7.11 -5.73 15.54
N LEU A 228 -6.15 -6.26 16.30
CA LEU A 228 -4.81 -5.68 16.38
C LEU A 228 -3.94 -6.25 15.25
N LEU A 229 -3.43 -5.37 14.41
CA LEU A 229 -2.39 -5.65 13.43
C LEU A 229 -1.03 -5.26 14.00
N ILE A 230 0.05 -5.71 13.38
CA ILE A 230 1.40 -5.39 13.86
C ILE A 230 1.63 -3.87 13.91
N GLY A 231 1.10 -3.10 12.96
CA GLY A 231 1.18 -1.63 12.97
C GLY A 231 0.53 -1.01 14.21
N ASN A 232 -0.58 -1.56 14.72
CA ASN A 232 -1.21 -1.10 15.96
C ASN A 232 -0.34 -1.39 17.17
N VAL A 233 0.28 -2.57 17.24
CA VAL A 233 1.19 -2.94 18.34
C VAL A 233 2.38 -1.97 18.38
N ILE A 234 3.01 -1.72 17.23
CA ILE A 234 4.12 -0.79 17.13
C ILE A 234 3.70 0.62 17.57
N GLU A 235 2.53 1.10 17.11
CA GLU A 235 2.02 2.42 17.49
C GLU A 235 1.75 2.50 19.00
N GLN A 236 1.16 1.46 19.60
CA GLN A 236 0.90 1.41 21.04
C GLN A 236 2.20 1.46 21.85
N GLU A 237 3.24 0.74 21.44
CA GLU A 237 4.55 0.78 22.10
C GLU A 237 5.15 2.18 22.08
N PHE A 238 5.06 2.91 20.98
CA PHE A 238 5.59 4.27 20.88
C PHE A 238 4.74 5.31 21.64
N LYS A 239 3.40 5.25 21.51
CA LYS A 239 2.52 6.31 21.98
C LYS A 239 1.94 6.08 23.37
N GLN A 240 1.60 4.83 23.72
CA GLN A 240 0.91 4.53 24.98
C GLN A 240 1.88 4.08 26.07
N THR A 241 2.78 3.15 25.75
CA THR A 241 3.75 2.65 26.73
C THR A 241 5.01 3.49 26.80
N ASN A 242 5.21 4.41 25.82
CA ASN A 242 6.44 5.21 25.65
C ASN A 242 7.71 4.33 25.66
N ASN A 243 7.59 3.11 25.16
CA ASN A 243 8.67 2.13 25.12
C ASN A 243 9.32 2.11 23.72
N TRP A 244 10.22 3.07 23.51
CA TRP A 244 10.94 3.23 22.25
C TRP A 244 11.75 2.02 21.86
N ASN A 245 12.28 1.28 22.83
CA ASN A 245 13.09 0.08 22.61
C ASN A 245 12.23 -1.06 22.03
N ALA A 246 11.08 -1.33 22.65
CA ALA A 246 10.15 -2.36 22.16
C ALA A 246 9.54 -1.95 20.80
N GLY A 247 9.05 -0.71 20.67
CA GLY A 247 8.50 -0.21 19.41
C GLY A 247 9.48 -0.30 18.24
N SER A 248 10.76 0.06 18.50
CA SER A 248 11.81 -0.02 17.50
C SER A 248 12.20 -1.47 17.15
N ALA A 249 12.18 -2.37 18.12
CA ALA A 249 12.47 -3.78 17.86
C ALA A 249 11.39 -4.48 17.03
N LEU A 250 10.13 -4.02 17.15
CA LEU A 250 9.00 -4.54 16.38
C LEU A 250 8.87 -3.93 14.97
N SER A 251 9.54 -2.78 14.72
CA SER A 251 9.52 -2.03 13.44
C SER A 251 10.51 -2.57 12.43
#